data_29ab9219bd28aaa8e7e07b44032597bb
#
_entry.id   29ab9219bd28aaa8e7e07b44032597bb
#
_cell.length_a   1.000
_cell.length_b   1.000
_cell.length_c   1.000
_cell.angle_alpha   90.00
_cell.angle_beta   90.00
_cell.angle_gamma   90.00
#
_symmetry.space_group_name_H-M   'P 1'
#
loop_
_entity.id
_entity.type
_entity.pdbx_description
1 polymer ?
#
loop_
_entity_poly.entity_id
_entity_poly.type
_entity_poly.pdbx_seq_one_letter_code
_entity_poly.pdbx_strand_id
1 'polypeptide(L)'
;ALQLGWSAYLSVHGRETNTRWDGSTRININNNNLAELYDQLEEEFDATVAQFVVAYRVTAQAQSAINSATQSTGGQNPGSGNSNQSGAGGGGNTSTANLNQQYQQLQQAAQALGSAVGGGGSGTVTRGGIDLSKGSGKQLQSLYELVGASAQATVNGQVTTLQSPWAADGSSMVGYLPSLFDTLAVNTEQFTDGRININEARYETLLSVPGMTESIAQAILAKRQGADGGPLVDTTGARATAGWLVIENLVDLPT
;
A
#
# COMPACT_ATOMS: atom_id res chain seq x y z
N ALA A 1 37.31 19.76 -15.66
CA ALA A 1 35.92 19.43 -15.40
C ALA A 1 35.07 20.49 -16.10
N LEU A 2 34.25 20.08 -17.08
CA LEU A 2 33.25 20.95 -17.70
C LEU A 2 32.20 21.28 -16.63
N GLN A 3 32.13 22.54 -16.21
CA GLN A 3 31.02 23.02 -15.40
C GLN A 3 29.79 23.12 -16.31
N LEU A 4 28.93 22.13 -16.21
CA LEU A 4 27.64 22.16 -16.87
C LEU A 4 26.78 23.22 -16.17
N GLY A 5 26.10 24.08 -16.96
CA GLY A 5 25.17 25.06 -16.42
C GLY A 5 23.98 24.39 -15.72
N TRP A 6 23.20 25.15 -14.94
CA TRP A 6 22.02 24.69 -14.22
C TRP A 6 21.01 23.94 -15.08
N SER A 7 20.90 24.29 -16.36
CA SER A 7 20.02 23.60 -17.34
C SER A 7 20.40 22.13 -17.58
N ALA A 8 21.62 21.72 -17.20
CA ALA A 8 22.03 20.32 -17.27
C ALA A 8 21.51 19.47 -16.11
N TYR A 9 21.09 20.11 -15.02
CA TYR A 9 20.66 19.46 -13.78
C TYR A 9 19.20 19.73 -13.44
N LEU A 10 18.61 20.82 -13.93
CA LEU A 10 17.26 21.24 -13.65
C LEU A 10 16.38 21.05 -14.88
N SER A 11 15.18 20.55 -14.67
CA SER A 11 14.11 20.48 -15.68
C SER A 11 12.92 21.31 -15.23
N VAL A 12 12.32 22.07 -16.13
CA VAL A 12 11.04 22.74 -15.93
C VAL A 12 9.86 21.78 -16.11
N HIS A 13 10.12 20.55 -16.54
CA HIS A 13 9.13 19.50 -16.79
C HIS A 13 9.12 18.46 -15.66
N GLY A 14 9.05 18.93 -14.41
CA GLY A 14 8.93 18.07 -13.22
C GLY A 14 7.47 17.75 -12.84
N ARG A 15 6.52 17.93 -13.75
CA ARG A 15 5.10 17.73 -13.52
C ARG A 15 4.54 16.68 -14.47
N GLU A 16 3.83 15.71 -13.92
CA GLU A 16 3.12 14.68 -14.66
C GLU A 16 1.60 14.89 -14.50
N THR A 17 0.84 14.74 -15.58
CA THR A 17 -0.62 14.74 -15.51
C THR A 17 -1.12 13.46 -14.85
N ASN A 18 -2.09 13.60 -13.95
CA ASN A 18 -2.72 12.45 -13.28
C ASN A 18 -3.89 11.91 -14.13
N THR A 19 -3.58 11.58 -15.38
CA THR A 19 -4.53 11.02 -16.34
C THR A 19 -3.96 9.72 -16.91
N ARG A 20 -4.83 8.89 -17.45
CA ARG A 20 -4.44 7.72 -18.24
C ARG A 20 -3.77 8.16 -19.53
N TRP A 21 -3.10 7.22 -20.19
CA TRP A 21 -2.45 7.48 -21.49
C TRP A 21 -3.43 7.93 -22.59
N ASP A 22 -4.73 7.54 -22.49
CA ASP A 22 -5.80 7.98 -23.38
C ASP A 22 -6.39 9.34 -23.02
N GLY A 23 -5.90 9.97 -21.93
CA GLY A 23 -6.37 11.25 -21.43
C GLY A 23 -7.55 11.17 -20.47
N SER A 24 -8.12 10.00 -20.21
CA SER A 24 -9.19 9.81 -19.24
C SER A 24 -8.69 9.94 -17.79
N THR A 25 -9.60 10.14 -16.84
CA THR A 25 -9.27 10.27 -15.43
C THR A 25 -8.95 8.91 -14.82
N ARG A 26 -7.89 8.83 -14.02
CA ARG A 26 -7.57 7.64 -13.21
C ARG A 26 -8.60 7.45 -12.11
N ILE A 27 -8.88 6.21 -11.75
CA ILE A 27 -9.74 5.86 -10.60
C ILE A 27 -8.97 6.18 -9.32
N ASN A 28 -9.52 7.07 -8.49
CA ASN A 28 -8.93 7.38 -7.18
C ASN A 28 -9.24 6.25 -6.19
N ILE A 29 -8.24 5.45 -5.89
CA ILE A 29 -8.37 4.33 -4.96
C ILE A 29 -8.71 4.79 -3.52
N ASN A 30 -8.46 6.06 -3.19
CA ASN A 30 -8.77 6.69 -1.92
C ASN A 30 -10.14 7.41 -1.90
N ASN A 31 -11.01 7.14 -2.87
CA ASN A 31 -12.37 7.66 -2.85
C ASN A 31 -13.07 7.27 -1.52
N ASN A 32 -13.65 8.27 -0.85
CA ASN A 32 -14.35 8.06 0.42
C ASN A 32 -15.70 7.37 0.23
N ASN A 33 -16.28 7.43 -0.95
CA ASN A 33 -17.46 6.66 -1.32
C ASN A 33 -17.05 5.27 -1.79
N LEU A 34 -16.99 4.33 -0.85
CA LEU A 34 -16.55 2.95 -1.13
C LEU A 34 -17.47 2.21 -2.10
N ALA A 35 -18.76 2.56 -2.15
CA ALA A 35 -19.68 1.94 -3.09
C ALA A 35 -19.39 2.37 -4.53
N GLU A 36 -19.16 3.66 -4.73
CA GLU A 36 -18.75 4.21 -6.03
C GLU A 36 -17.38 3.65 -6.46
N LEU A 37 -16.43 3.57 -5.53
CA LEU A 37 -15.14 2.96 -5.80
C LEU A 37 -15.28 1.50 -6.22
N TYR A 38 -16.13 0.73 -5.52
CA TYR A 38 -16.41 -0.65 -5.89
C TYR A 38 -16.95 -0.75 -7.31
N ASP A 39 -17.99 0.03 -7.62
CA ASP A 39 -18.65 0.02 -8.92
C ASP A 39 -17.65 0.41 -10.05
N GLN A 40 -16.78 1.42 -9.85
CA GLN A 40 -15.73 1.80 -10.80
C GLN A 40 -14.68 0.70 -11.00
N LEU A 41 -14.27 0.03 -9.93
CA LEU A 41 -13.28 -1.05 -10.01
C LEU A 41 -13.86 -2.31 -10.64
N GLU A 42 -15.16 -2.62 -10.40
CA GLU A 42 -15.84 -3.75 -11.01
C GLU A 42 -16.01 -3.55 -12.52
N GLU A 43 -16.32 -2.33 -12.95
CA GLU A 43 -16.45 -1.98 -14.37
C GLU A 43 -15.11 -2.05 -15.10
N GLU A 44 -14.03 -1.58 -14.48
CA GLU A 44 -12.71 -1.48 -15.10
C GLU A 44 -11.93 -2.80 -15.11
N PHE A 45 -12.05 -3.58 -14.03
CA PHE A 45 -11.34 -4.84 -13.84
C PHE A 45 -12.33 -6.00 -13.73
N ASP A 46 -12.75 -6.32 -12.52
CA ASP A 46 -13.75 -7.31 -12.18
C ASP A 46 -14.20 -7.19 -10.71
N ALA A 47 -15.22 -7.98 -10.34
CA ALA A 47 -15.74 -8.04 -8.98
C ALA A 47 -14.70 -8.50 -7.94
N THR A 48 -13.73 -9.34 -8.33
CA THR A 48 -12.69 -9.85 -7.42
C THR A 48 -11.73 -8.74 -7.01
N VAL A 49 -11.30 -7.94 -7.98
CA VAL A 49 -10.45 -6.76 -7.76
C VAL A 49 -11.17 -5.74 -6.89
N ALA A 50 -12.43 -5.40 -7.25
CA ALA A 50 -13.25 -4.46 -6.49
C ALA A 50 -13.42 -4.90 -5.03
N GLN A 51 -13.75 -6.16 -4.83
CA GLN A 51 -13.95 -6.78 -3.52
C GLN A 51 -12.67 -6.75 -2.67
N PHE A 52 -11.53 -7.13 -3.27
CA PHE A 52 -10.24 -7.09 -2.58
C PHE A 52 -9.84 -5.68 -2.14
N VAL A 53 -9.89 -4.70 -3.07
CA VAL A 53 -9.46 -3.32 -2.80
C VAL A 53 -10.31 -2.69 -1.70
N VAL A 54 -11.62 -2.83 -1.77
CA VAL A 54 -12.53 -2.26 -0.77
C VAL A 54 -12.34 -2.96 0.58
N ALA A 55 -12.21 -4.29 0.59
CA ALA A 55 -11.91 -5.06 1.80
C ALA A 55 -10.60 -4.61 2.43
N TYR A 56 -9.54 -4.44 1.63
CA TYR A 56 -8.22 -3.98 2.11
C TYR A 56 -8.32 -2.62 2.80
N ARG A 57 -9.02 -1.66 2.19
CA ARG A 57 -9.22 -0.34 2.77
C ARG A 57 -9.97 -0.38 4.11
N VAL A 58 -11.07 -1.13 4.18
CA VAL A 58 -11.89 -1.26 5.40
C VAL A 58 -11.12 -1.95 6.52
N THR A 59 -10.42 -3.04 6.21
CA THR A 59 -9.71 -3.84 7.23
C THR A 59 -8.46 -3.15 7.75
N ALA A 60 -7.69 -2.53 6.86
CA ALA A 60 -6.48 -1.82 7.27
C ALA A 60 -6.78 -0.62 8.18
N GLN A 61 -7.96 0.00 8.06
CA GLN A 61 -8.42 1.02 8.99
C GLN A 61 -8.70 0.43 10.37
N ALA A 62 -9.39 -0.71 10.45
CA ALA A 62 -9.66 -1.38 11.71
C ALA A 62 -8.37 -1.79 12.43
N GLN A 63 -7.39 -2.31 11.70
CA GLN A 63 -6.07 -2.68 12.22
C GLN A 63 -5.29 -1.47 12.74
N SER A 64 -5.32 -0.35 12.04
CA SER A 64 -4.68 0.90 12.47
C SER A 64 -5.31 1.44 13.76
N ALA A 65 -6.63 1.38 13.88
CA ALA A 65 -7.36 1.80 15.08
C ALA A 65 -7.02 0.91 16.30
N ILE A 66 -6.90 -0.40 16.09
CA ILE A 66 -6.50 -1.36 17.13
C ILE A 66 -5.06 -1.09 17.59
N ASN A 67 -4.13 -0.90 16.67
CA ASN A 67 -2.73 -0.60 16.99
C ASN A 67 -2.58 0.72 17.76
N SER A 68 -3.34 1.75 17.39
CA SER A 68 -3.36 3.03 18.11
C SER A 68 -3.93 2.91 19.52
N ALA A 69 -4.99 2.12 19.70
CA ALA A 69 -5.59 1.87 21.00
C ALA A 69 -4.64 1.08 21.93
N THR A 70 -3.89 0.12 21.38
CA THR A 70 -2.93 -0.69 22.14
C THR A 70 -1.70 0.13 22.57
N GLN A 71 -1.25 1.09 21.76
CA GLN A 71 -0.15 1.99 22.12
C GLN A 71 -0.55 3.01 23.19
N SER A 72 -1.80 3.44 23.23
CA SER A 72 -2.27 4.40 24.23
C SER A 72 -2.51 3.78 25.62
N THR A 73 -2.70 2.47 25.72
CA THR A 73 -2.84 1.74 26.99
C THR A 73 -1.52 1.24 27.60
N GLY A 74 -0.41 1.28 26.84
CA GLY A 74 0.93 0.87 27.31
C GLY A 74 1.70 1.88 28.14
N GLY A 75 1.14 3.04 28.45
CA GLY A 75 1.81 4.18 29.10
C GLY A 75 1.46 4.46 30.56
N GLN A 76 0.91 3.53 31.33
CA GLN A 76 0.75 3.71 32.78
C GLN A 76 1.54 2.63 33.53
N ASN A 77 2.73 3.02 33.95
CA ASN A 77 3.50 2.31 34.94
C ASN A 77 3.01 2.71 36.34
N PRO A 78 2.31 1.85 37.09
CA PRO A 78 2.05 2.13 38.49
C PRO A 78 3.31 1.76 39.30
N GLY A 79 3.88 2.78 39.93
CA GLY A 79 5.08 2.69 40.73
C GLY A 79 4.99 1.67 41.86
N SER A 80 6.15 1.12 42.09
CA SER A 80 6.78 0.73 43.35
C SER A 80 5.86 0.35 44.51
N GLY A 81 5.85 -0.94 44.80
CA GLY A 81 5.37 -1.51 46.07
C GLY A 81 6.09 -2.83 46.32
N ASN A 82 7.10 -2.74 47.18
CA ASN A 82 7.95 -3.81 47.70
C ASN A 82 7.11 -4.86 48.44
N SER A 83 7.24 -6.16 48.15
CA SER A 83 7.22 -7.22 49.16
C SER A 83 7.75 -8.54 48.61
N ASN A 84 8.82 -9.00 49.26
CA ASN A 84 9.42 -10.33 49.30
C ASN A 84 8.38 -11.45 49.39
N GLN A 85 8.49 -12.48 48.54
CA GLN A 85 8.38 -13.88 49.01
C GLN A 85 8.91 -14.88 47.98
N SER A 86 9.82 -15.68 48.47
CA SER A 86 10.47 -16.84 47.88
C SER A 86 9.48 -17.98 47.61
N GLY A 87 9.65 -18.71 46.48
CA GLY A 87 8.98 -19.98 46.29
C GLY A 87 9.23 -20.56 44.91
N ALA A 88 9.95 -21.66 44.88
CA ALA A 88 10.45 -22.38 43.71
C ALA A 88 9.36 -23.08 42.90
N GLY A 89 9.64 -23.24 41.61
CA GLY A 89 9.32 -24.44 40.81
C GLY A 89 8.11 -24.36 39.90
N GLY A 90 8.31 -24.60 38.61
CA GLY A 90 7.27 -25.03 37.71
C GLY A 90 7.30 -24.30 36.35
N GLY A 91 7.99 -24.90 35.38
CA GLY A 91 8.08 -24.39 34.02
C GLY A 91 6.79 -24.51 33.21
N GLY A 92 6.68 -23.60 32.26
CA GLY A 92 6.02 -23.82 30.97
C GLY A 92 4.51 -23.88 30.97
N ASN A 93 3.85 -22.81 30.64
CA ASN A 93 2.64 -22.74 29.80
C ASN A 93 1.89 -21.39 29.86
N THR A 94 2.56 -20.30 30.18
CA THR A 94 1.89 -18.98 30.29
C THR A 94 1.80 -18.19 29.00
N SER A 95 2.48 -18.60 27.93
CA SER A 95 2.56 -17.82 26.69
C SER A 95 1.35 -18.02 25.76
N THR A 96 0.81 -19.25 25.67
CA THR A 96 -0.31 -19.57 24.77
C THR A 96 -1.67 -19.17 25.35
N ALA A 97 -1.86 -19.25 26.65
CA ALA A 97 -3.10 -18.83 27.30
C ALA A 97 -3.26 -17.29 27.27
N ASN A 98 -2.16 -16.54 27.44
CA ASN A 98 -2.17 -15.09 27.31
C ASN A 98 -2.41 -14.62 25.87
N LEU A 99 -1.84 -15.31 24.87
CA LEU A 99 -2.11 -15.03 23.46
C LEU A 99 -3.58 -15.26 23.11
N ASN A 100 -4.19 -16.37 23.57
CA ASN A 100 -5.60 -16.64 23.31
C ASN A 100 -6.54 -15.64 24.01
N GLN A 101 -6.22 -15.21 25.22
CA GLN A 101 -6.98 -14.15 25.89
C GLN A 101 -6.84 -12.79 25.17
N GLN A 102 -5.65 -12.48 24.69
CA GLN A 102 -5.40 -11.28 23.91
C GLN A 102 -6.14 -11.31 22.58
N TYR A 103 -6.19 -12.46 21.89
CA TYR A 103 -7.00 -12.64 20.69
C TYR A 103 -8.50 -12.52 20.97
N GLN A 104 -9.01 -13.05 22.07
CA GLN A 104 -10.41 -12.90 22.44
C GLN A 104 -10.77 -11.45 22.84
N GLN A 105 -9.88 -10.75 23.52
CA GLN A 105 -10.06 -9.31 23.82
C GLN A 105 -10.01 -8.45 22.54
N LEU A 106 -9.14 -8.78 21.59
CA LEU A 106 -9.08 -8.14 20.27
C LEU A 106 -10.36 -8.39 19.47
N GLN A 107 -10.91 -9.61 19.49
CA GLN A 107 -12.19 -9.90 18.85
C GLN A 107 -13.37 -9.16 19.51
N GLN A 108 -13.39 -9.07 20.85
CA GLN A 108 -14.43 -8.32 21.56
C GLN A 108 -14.29 -6.81 21.33
N ALA A 109 -13.08 -6.27 21.29
CA ALA A 109 -12.82 -4.87 20.96
C ALA A 109 -13.21 -4.55 19.51
N ALA A 110 -12.94 -5.46 18.57
CA ALA A 110 -13.36 -5.32 17.17
C ALA A 110 -14.88 -5.36 17.02
N GLN A 111 -15.58 -6.22 17.80
CA GLN A 111 -17.04 -6.28 17.84
C GLN A 111 -17.63 -5.03 18.53
N ALA A 112 -17.01 -4.55 19.60
CA ALA A 112 -17.44 -3.34 20.30
C ALA A 112 -17.23 -2.08 19.47
N LEU A 113 -16.11 -1.97 18.71
CA LEU A 113 -15.91 -0.90 17.73
C LEU A 113 -16.92 -1.01 16.58
N GLY A 114 -17.20 -2.22 16.11
CA GLY A 114 -18.22 -2.46 15.08
C GLY A 114 -19.60 -2.01 15.50
N SER A 115 -19.94 -2.12 16.79
CA SER A 115 -21.23 -1.66 17.36
C SER A 115 -21.23 -0.18 17.75
N ALA A 116 -20.09 0.39 18.14
CA ALA A 116 -20.00 1.80 18.55
C ALA A 116 -19.97 2.78 17.35
N VAL A 117 -19.49 2.35 16.19
CA VAL A 117 -19.54 3.12 14.93
C VAL A 117 -20.89 2.96 14.23
N GLY A 118 -21.73 2.01 14.65
CA GLY A 118 -23.05 1.71 14.09
C GLY A 118 -24.21 2.60 14.56
N GLY A 119 -23.95 3.75 15.15
CA GLY A 119 -24.98 4.68 15.61
C GLY A 119 -25.44 5.66 14.51
N GLY A 120 -26.49 5.31 13.80
CA GLY A 120 -27.33 6.31 13.11
C GLY A 120 -27.41 6.22 11.60
N GLY A 121 -28.45 5.62 11.08
CA GLY A 121 -29.03 5.97 9.78
C GLY A 121 -28.98 4.91 8.69
N SER A 122 -30.09 4.20 8.58
CA SER A 122 -30.77 3.85 7.33
C SER A 122 -29.94 3.32 6.15
N GLY A 123 -29.88 2.03 6.03
CA GLY A 123 -29.55 1.36 4.76
C GLY A 123 -28.13 0.82 4.71
N THR A 124 -27.98 -0.48 4.94
CA THR A 124 -26.72 -1.18 4.63
C THR A 124 -26.46 -1.10 3.13
N VAL A 125 -25.42 -0.38 2.72
CA VAL A 125 -24.92 -0.39 1.35
C VAL A 125 -23.96 -1.55 1.21
N THR A 126 -24.39 -2.63 0.57
CA THR A 126 -23.53 -3.79 0.31
C THR A 126 -23.13 -3.85 -1.16
N ARG A 127 -21.85 -4.14 -1.40
CA ARG A 127 -21.29 -4.47 -2.71
C ARG A 127 -20.38 -5.68 -2.56
N GLY A 128 -20.49 -6.62 -3.49
CA GLY A 128 -19.70 -7.86 -3.42
C GLY A 128 -19.86 -8.64 -2.12
N GLY A 129 -20.99 -8.49 -1.40
CA GLY A 129 -21.22 -9.10 -0.10
C GLY A 129 -20.54 -8.43 1.08
N ILE A 130 -19.86 -7.29 0.88
CA ILE A 130 -19.20 -6.48 1.92
C ILE A 130 -20.12 -5.32 2.32
N ASP A 131 -20.26 -5.07 3.62
CA ASP A 131 -20.96 -3.91 4.15
C ASP A 131 -20.06 -2.66 4.07
N LEU A 132 -20.42 -1.72 3.22
CA LEU A 132 -19.69 -0.48 2.94
C LEU A 132 -20.22 0.72 3.74
N SER A 133 -21.23 0.52 4.56
CA SER A 133 -21.86 1.61 5.34
C SER A 133 -20.95 2.14 6.46
N LYS A 134 -19.86 1.44 6.80
CA LYS A 134 -19.04 1.66 7.99
C LYS A 134 -17.81 2.56 7.80
N GLY A 135 -17.72 3.32 6.73
CA GLY A 135 -16.73 4.38 6.67
C GLY A 135 -15.85 4.46 5.42
N SER A 136 -15.00 5.47 5.39
CA SER A 136 -14.16 5.85 4.25
C SER A 136 -12.91 4.97 4.05
N GLY A 137 -12.62 4.05 4.95
CA GLY A 137 -11.46 3.16 4.88
C GLY A 137 -10.09 3.85 5.10
N LYS A 138 -9.04 3.04 5.19
CA LYS A 138 -7.65 3.52 5.23
C LYS A 138 -7.29 4.24 3.93
N GLN A 139 -6.57 5.34 4.03
CA GLN A 139 -5.95 6.00 2.87
C GLN A 139 -4.65 5.27 2.52
N LEU A 140 -4.50 4.88 1.26
CA LEU A 140 -3.27 4.32 0.74
C LEU A 140 -2.32 5.44 0.34
N GLN A 141 -1.05 5.28 0.67
CA GLN A 141 0.01 6.22 0.26
C GLN A 141 0.60 5.82 -1.09
N SER A 142 0.52 4.53 -1.44
CA SER A 142 1.07 3.98 -2.67
C SER A 142 0.22 2.82 -3.17
N LEU A 143 0.13 2.66 -4.49
CA LEU A 143 -0.50 1.49 -5.11
C LEU A 143 0.28 0.20 -4.84
N TYR A 144 1.57 0.30 -4.53
CA TYR A 144 2.39 -0.86 -4.14
C TYR A 144 1.89 -1.54 -2.86
N GLU A 145 1.16 -0.84 -1.98
CA GLU A 145 0.56 -1.45 -0.78
C GLU A 145 -0.45 -2.56 -1.11
N LEU A 146 -0.97 -2.59 -2.33
CA LEU A 146 -1.90 -3.63 -2.78
C LEU A 146 -1.20 -4.87 -3.33
N VAL A 147 0.08 -4.75 -3.70
CA VAL A 147 0.83 -5.83 -4.35
C VAL A 147 1.17 -6.92 -3.34
N GLY A 148 0.76 -8.15 -3.59
CA GLY A 148 0.97 -9.29 -2.71
C GLY A 148 0.26 -9.21 -1.35
N ALA A 149 -0.59 -8.20 -1.15
CA ALA A 149 -1.29 -7.98 0.11
C ALA A 149 -2.44 -8.98 0.33
N SER A 150 -2.92 -9.07 1.56
CA SER A 150 -4.13 -9.80 1.90
C SER A 150 -5.04 -8.95 2.78
N ALA A 151 -6.34 -9.16 2.68
CA ALA A 151 -7.34 -8.47 3.48
C ALA A 151 -8.30 -9.48 4.10
N GLN A 152 -8.63 -9.31 5.38
CA GLN A 152 -9.72 -10.06 6.00
C GLN A 152 -10.99 -9.21 5.94
N ALA A 153 -12.06 -9.75 5.39
CA ALA A 153 -13.33 -9.04 5.33
C ALA A 153 -14.49 -9.98 5.67
N THR A 154 -15.57 -9.41 6.16
CA THR A 154 -16.83 -10.14 6.29
C THR A 154 -17.57 -10.05 4.97
N VAL A 155 -17.59 -11.16 4.23
CA VAL A 155 -18.28 -11.31 2.95
C VAL A 155 -19.49 -12.21 3.18
N ASN A 156 -20.69 -11.72 2.89
CA ASN A 156 -21.95 -12.44 3.12
C ASN A 156 -22.11 -12.98 4.55
N GLY A 157 -21.61 -12.23 5.54
CA GLY A 157 -21.68 -12.61 6.95
C GLY A 157 -20.59 -13.58 7.42
N GLN A 158 -19.67 -14.00 6.55
CA GLN A 158 -18.55 -14.88 6.89
C GLN A 158 -17.22 -14.15 6.77
N VAL A 159 -16.33 -14.34 7.75
CA VAL A 159 -14.97 -13.80 7.69
C VAL A 159 -14.17 -14.59 6.67
N THR A 160 -13.70 -13.90 5.64
CA THR A 160 -12.94 -14.47 4.52
C THR A 160 -11.64 -13.70 4.34
N THR A 161 -10.55 -14.40 4.05
CA THR A 161 -9.28 -13.78 3.64
C THR A 161 -9.25 -13.67 2.12
N LEU A 162 -9.21 -12.43 1.64
CA LEU A 162 -9.08 -12.10 0.23
C LEU A 162 -7.60 -11.83 -0.07
N GLN A 163 -7.10 -12.47 -1.12
CA GLN A 163 -5.73 -12.26 -1.60
C GLN A 163 -5.71 -11.20 -2.69
N SER A 164 -4.60 -10.44 -2.76
CA SER A 164 -4.40 -9.50 -3.84
C SER A 164 -4.40 -10.21 -5.20
N PRO A 165 -5.12 -9.68 -6.19
CA PRO A 165 -5.02 -10.16 -7.57
C PRO A 165 -3.65 -9.81 -8.20
N TRP A 166 -2.90 -8.92 -7.58
CA TRP A 166 -1.59 -8.46 -8.02
C TRP A 166 -0.48 -9.15 -7.21
N ALA A 167 0.04 -10.24 -7.75
CA ALA A 167 1.07 -11.05 -7.08
C ALA A 167 2.41 -10.31 -6.97
N ALA A 168 3.13 -10.52 -5.86
CA ALA A 168 4.41 -9.87 -5.57
C ALA A 168 5.61 -10.59 -6.21
N ASP A 169 5.45 -11.19 -7.38
CA ASP A 169 6.53 -11.81 -8.13
C ASP A 169 6.87 -11.02 -9.40
N GLY A 170 8.16 -10.96 -9.73
CA GLY A 170 8.66 -10.13 -10.84
C GLY A 170 8.06 -10.48 -12.20
N SER A 171 7.74 -11.74 -12.44
CA SER A 171 7.18 -12.17 -13.72
C SER A 171 5.73 -11.68 -13.91
N SER A 172 4.92 -11.77 -12.87
CA SER A 172 3.55 -11.25 -12.87
C SER A 172 3.51 -9.72 -12.92
N MET A 173 4.42 -9.06 -12.20
CA MET A 173 4.52 -7.60 -12.16
C MET A 173 4.71 -6.95 -13.53
N VAL A 174 5.51 -7.55 -14.40
CA VAL A 174 5.71 -7.06 -15.78
C VAL A 174 4.37 -6.93 -16.52
N GLY A 175 3.47 -7.89 -16.30
CA GLY A 175 2.19 -7.93 -16.98
C GLY A 175 1.17 -6.91 -16.49
N TYR A 176 1.10 -6.66 -15.17
CA TYR A 176 0.01 -5.84 -14.61
C TYR A 176 0.42 -4.44 -14.15
N LEU A 177 1.68 -4.20 -13.72
CA LEU A 177 2.06 -2.91 -13.16
C LEU A 177 1.82 -1.72 -14.10
N PRO A 178 2.16 -1.79 -15.40
CA PRO A 178 1.87 -0.69 -16.30
C PRO A 178 0.38 -0.31 -16.33
N SER A 179 -0.50 -1.30 -16.43
CA SER A 179 -1.95 -1.10 -16.42
C SER A 179 -2.45 -0.59 -15.07
N LEU A 180 -1.94 -1.15 -13.96
CA LEU A 180 -2.29 -0.73 -12.61
C LEU A 180 -2.00 0.76 -12.39
N PHE A 181 -0.80 1.22 -12.76
CA PHE A 181 -0.40 2.62 -12.60
C PHE A 181 -1.02 3.55 -13.63
N ASP A 182 -1.44 3.04 -14.77
CA ASP A 182 -2.19 3.84 -15.74
C ASP A 182 -3.64 4.05 -15.28
N THR A 183 -4.26 3.01 -14.71
CA THR A 183 -5.69 3.00 -14.36
C THR A 183 -5.98 3.66 -13.01
N LEU A 184 -5.13 3.43 -12.01
CA LEU A 184 -5.38 3.83 -10.62
C LEU A 184 -4.48 4.99 -10.17
N ALA A 185 -5.00 5.79 -9.23
CA ALA A 185 -4.25 6.84 -8.54
C ALA A 185 -4.60 6.85 -7.04
N VAL A 186 -3.68 7.38 -6.22
CA VAL A 186 -3.90 7.53 -4.76
C VAL A 186 -4.48 8.89 -4.38
N ASN A 187 -4.66 9.79 -5.35
CA ASN A 187 -5.23 11.11 -5.13
C ASN A 187 -5.98 11.61 -6.38
N THR A 188 -6.67 12.74 -6.25
CA THR A 188 -7.44 13.40 -7.31
C THR A 188 -6.75 14.65 -7.86
N GLU A 189 -5.48 14.87 -7.49
CA GLU A 189 -4.72 16.03 -7.98
C GLU A 189 -4.58 15.95 -9.51
N GLN A 190 -4.79 17.05 -10.19
CA GLN A 190 -4.67 17.11 -11.65
C GLN A 190 -3.25 16.83 -12.14
N PHE A 191 -2.27 17.16 -11.31
CA PHE A 191 -0.86 17.00 -11.60
C PHE A 191 -0.12 16.41 -10.40
N THR A 192 0.91 15.64 -10.67
CA THR A 192 1.89 15.22 -9.68
C THR A 192 3.20 15.95 -9.94
N ASP A 193 3.62 16.78 -9.00
CA ASP A 193 4.87 17.52 -9.09
C ASP A 193 6.06 16.69 -8.58
N GLY A 194 7.27 17.04 -9.02
CA GLY A 194 8.51 16.43 -8.53
C GLY A 194 8.79 15.02 -9.05
N ARG A 195 8.10 14.56 -10.09
CA ARG A 195 8.38 13.27 -10.72
C ARG A 195 9.71 13.29 -11.44
N ILE A 196 10.50 12.25 -11.25
CA ILE A 196 11.79 12.05 -11.91
C ILE A 196 11.64 10.85 -12.83
N ASN A 197 11.95 11.04 -14.12
CA ASN A 197 12.00 9.93 -15.06
C ASN A 197 13.20 9.05 -14.73
N ILE A 198 12.95 7.93 -14.08
CA ILE A 198 13.97 6.99 -13.64
C ILE A 198 14.76 6.38 -14.81
N ASN A 199 14.21 6.39 -16.02
CA ASN A 199 14.88 5.85 -17.21
C ASN A 199 15.87 6.82 -17.84
N GLU A 200 15.79 8.13 -17.54
CA GLU A 200 16.59 9.17 -18.17
C GLU A 200 17.38 10.03 -17.18
N ALA A 201 16.99 10.04 -15.90
CA ALA A 201 17.60 10.88 -14.89
C ALA A 201 19.12 10.63 -14.79
N ARG A 202 19.90 11.67 -14.60
CA ARG A 202 21.34 11.60 -14.36
C ARG A 202 21.63 11.08 -12.97
N TYR A 203 22.85 10.64 -12.75
CA TYR A 203 23.30 10.11 -11.47
C TYR A 203 23.01 11.06 -10.29
N GLU A 204 23.37 12.34 -10.45
CA GLU A 204 23.16 13.36 -9.44
C GLU A 204 21.66 13.61 -9.15
N THR A 205 20.84 13.53 -10.19
CA THR A 205 19.36 13.66 -10.06
C THR A 205 18.79 12.45 -9.32
N LEU A 206 19.29 11.24 -9.58
CA LEU A 206 18.87 10.04 -8.85
C LEU A 206 19.21 10.16 -7.37
N LEU A 207 20.41 10.65 -7.01
CA LEU A 207 20.82 10.84 -5.63
C LEU A 207 20.01 11.90 -4.88
N SER A 208 19.27 12.77 -5.58
CA SER A 208 18.36 13.73 -4.94
C SER A 208 17.04 13.09 -4.46
N VAL A 209 16.73 11.87 -4.88
CA VAL A 209 15.53 11.15 -4.44
C VAL A 209 15.75 10.65 -3.00
N PRO A 210 14.82 10.97 -2.06
CA PRO A 210 14.92 10.46 -0.71
C PRO A 210 15.02 8.93 -0.67
N GLY A 211 15.98 8.39 0.08
CA GLY A 211 16.23 6.95 0.18
C GLY A 211 17.09 6.36 -0.92
N MET A 212 17.41 7.12 -1.97
CA MET A 212 18.32 6.66 -3.02
C MET A 212 19.76 6.60 -2.49
N THR A 213 20.40 5.45 -2.63
CA THR A 213 21.81 5.27 -2.30
C THR A 213 22.68 5.32 -3.55
N GLU A 214 23.98 5.57 -3.38
CA GLU A 214 24.94 5.53 -4.50
C GLU A 214 24.92 4.17 -5.22
N SER A 215 24.84 3.09 -4.44
CA SER A 215 24.79 1.72 -4.97
C SER A 215 23.55 1.51 -5.86
N ILE A 216 22.38 1.94 -5.40
CA ILE A 216 21.13 1.82 -6.17
C ILE A 216 21.21 2.69 -7.43
N ALA A 217 21.68 3.94 -7.31
CA ALA A 217 21.81 4.84 -8.45
C ALA A 217 22.76 4.29 -9.53
N GLN A 218 23.91 3.73 -9.13
CA GLN A 218 24.84 3.08 -10.05
C GLN A 218 24.23 1.84 -10.70
N ALA A 219 23.51 1.01 -9.94
CA ALA A 219 22.82 -0.16 -10.46
C ALA A 219 21.74 0.22 -11.49
N ILE A 220 20.98 1.27 -11.23
CA ILE A 220 20.01 1.83 -12.19
C ILE A 220 20.71 2.23 -13.49
N LEU A 221 21.80 2.99 -13.40
CA LEU A 221 22.56 3.41 -14.60
C LEU A 221 23.12 2.23 -15.38
N ALA A 222 23.66 1.23 -14.69
CA ALA A 222 24.18 0.01 -15.32
C ALA A 222 23.06 -0.77 -16.04
N LYS A 223 21.89 -0.88 -15.43
CA LYS A 223 20.74 -1.57 -15.99
C LYS A 223 20.08 -0.86 -17.18
N ARG A 224 20.32 0.44 -17.35
CA ARG A 224 19.84 1.21 -18.51
C ARG A 224 20.66 1.00 -19.78
N GLN A 225 21.82 0.39 -19.65
CA GLN A 225 22.71 0.15 -20.78
C GLN A 225 22.35 -1.18 -21.43
N GLY A 226 22.23 -1.17 -22.75
CA GLY A 226 22.14 -2.38 -23.56
C GLY A 226 23.50 -3.10 -23.63
N ALA A 227 23.50 -4.29 -24.18
CA ALA A 227 24.71 -5.11 -24.33
C ALA A 227 25.79 -4.45 -25.22
N ASP A 228 25.38 -3.51 -26.05
CA ASP A 228 26.21 -2.70 -26.96
C ASP A 228 26.73 -1.40 -26.32
N GLY A 229 26.40 -1.17 -25.02
CA GLY A 229 26.74 0.06 -24.29
C GLY A 229 25.87 1.27 -24.63
N GLY A 230 24.91 1.12 -25.52
CA GLY A 230 23.88 2.12 -25.82
C GLY A 230 22.70 2.07 -24.84
N PRO A 231 21.70 2.96 -24.99
CA PRO A 231 20.48 2.90 -24.22
C PRO A 231 19.74 1.58 -24.42
N LEU A 232 19.30 0.94 -23.34
CA LEU A 232 18.49 -0.26 -23.42
C LEU A 232 17.14 0.07 -24.07
N VAL A 233 16.80 -0.64 -25.15
CA VAL A 233 15.49 -0.55 -25.79
C VAL A 233 14.54 -1.52 -25.05
N ASP A 234 13.55 -0.97 -24.36
CA ASP A 234 12.51 -1.77 -23.69
C ASP A 234 11.47 -2.22 -24.73
N THR A 235 11.60 -3.47 -25.18
CA THR A 235 10.65 -4.10 -26.11
C THR A 235 9.47 -4.77 -25.40
N THR A 236 9.51 -4.86 -24.09
CA THR A 236 8.51 -5.58 -23.27
C THR A 236 7.52 -4.65 -22.58
N GLY A 237 7.82 -3.35 -22.50
CA GLY A 237 7.07 -2.38 -21.70
C GLY A 237 7.31 -2.53 -20.18
N ALA A 238 8.21 -3.42 -19.76
CA ALA A 238 8.52 -3.62 -18.35
C ALA A 238 9.02 -2.36 -17.65
N ARG A 239 9.62 -1.43 -18.42
CA ARG A 239 10.18 -0.16 -17.94
C ARG A 239 9.26 1.04 -18.16
N ALA A 240 8.03 0.81 -18.57
CA ALA A 240 7.02 1.87 -18.71
C ALA A 240 6.72 2.56 -17.36
N THR A 241 6.94 1.87 -16.24
CA THR A 241 6.79 2.42 -14.89
C THR A 241 8.07 2.20 -14.07
N ALA A 242 8.24 2.93 -12.96
CA ALA A 242 9.35 2.69 -12.01
C ALA A 242 9.31 1.30 -11.36
N GLY A 243 8.24 0.53 -11.56
CA GLY A 243 8.09 -0.84 -11.07
C GLY A 243 9.19 -1.80 -11.49
N TRP A 244 9.89 -1.52 -12.60
CA TRP A 244 11.01 -2.34 -13.03
C TRP A 244 12.15 -2.39 -12.00
N LEU A 245 12.27 -1.39 -11.11
CA LEU A 245 13.26 -1.42 -10.03
C LEU A 245 13.00 -2.58 -9.05
N VAL A 246 11.72 -2.84 -8.76
CA VAL A 246 11.31 -3.98 -7.93
C VAL A 246 11.45 -5.30 -8.71
N ILE A 247 11.01 -5.31 -9.96
CA ILE A 247 11.10 -6.49 -10.85
C ILE A 247 12.56 -6.97 -10.98
N GLU A 248 13.51 -6.04 -11.12
CA GLU A 248 14.93 -6.33 -11.25
C GLU A 248 15.68 -6.41 -9.89
N ASN A 249 14.95 -6.42 -8.77
CA ASN A 249 15.46 -6.50 -7.39
C ASN A 249 16.48 -5.41 -7.04
N LEU A 250 16.29 -4.20 -7.53
CA LEU A 250 17.10 -3.04 -7.17
C LEU A 250 16.58 -2.35 -5.90
N VAL A 251 15.29 -2.47 -5.65
CA VAL A 251 14.59 -1.99 -4.44
C VAL A 251 13.54 -3.01 -4.01
N ASP A 252 13.27 -3.06 -2.72
CA ASP A 252 12.21 -3.90 -2.17
C ASP A 252 10.84 -3.23 -2.30
N LEU A 253 9.76 -4.04 -2.26
CA LEU A 253 8.42 -3.52 -2.11
C LEU A 253 8.28 -2.82 -0.75
N PRO A 254 7.59 -1.67 -0.68
CA PRO A 254 7.30 -1.03 0.60
C PRO A 254 6.40 -1.97 1.44
N THR A 255 6.87 -2.31 2.63
CA THR A 255 6.17 -3.13 3.64
C THR A 255 5.33 -2.27 4.58
#